data_2f6abb81938b8b44110e9cd60a6f084a
#
_entry.id   2f6abb81938b8b44110e9cd60a6f084a
#
_cell.length_a   1.000
_cell.length_b   1.000
_cell.length_c   1.000
_cell.angle_alpha   90.00
_cell.angle_beta   90.00
_cell.angle_gamma   90.00
#
_symmetry.space_group_name_H-M   'P 1'
#
loop_
_entity.id
_entity.type
_entity.pdbx_description
1 polymer ?
#
loop_
_entity_poly.entity_id
_entity_poly.type
_entity_poly.pdbx_seq_one_letter_code
_entity_poly.pdbx_strand_id
1 'polypeptide(L)'
;MSPAGQGWSRRALLQASGAATVGLACGRAGAAVVVERTLAEARSQYNHVRVGERGSVRTMYFVGDNGMQYIESRVDRALPASLDLDYTRTMMAGFLLQPRPSRLLMLGLGGGGMSNYLNGRLPGLEIDAVDIDPEVVRLAQTYFDVPKDDPRYRCHVDDARLFVERSTQQWDMIMLDAFRGVFVPFHLKTVEFYQAVLARLSPQGVVVANLHNATRMYPHDRETMAAVFPGRYSFVSEGGNQTTLVATSEPRRLGPYALRSNARLAQPTFDFDLHGLAARLYLRRDWDTAEVLRDDFDRGELKAATERHNETCVKGCRYGL
;
A
#
# COMPACT_ATOMS: atom_id res chain seq x y z
N MET A 1 -41.93 22.65 -42.73
CA MET A 1 -43.08 21.81 -43.14
C MET A 1 -42.99 20.50 -42.37
N SER A 2 -43.80 20.41 -41.34
CA SER A 2 -44.14 19.09 -40.69
C SER A 2 -45.19 18.40 -41.51
N PRO A 3 -45.41 17.05 -41.40
CA PRO A 3 -46.37 16.56 -40.44
C PRO A 3 -45.88 15.27 -39.70
N ALA A 4 -46.19 15.11 -38.40
CA ALA A 4 -47.34 14.45 -37.79
C ALA A 4 -47.42 12.97 -38.10
N GLY A 5 -47.18 12.02 -37.20
CA GLY A 5 -47.97 11.64 -36.05
C GLY A 5 -48.79 10.38 -36.38
N GLN A 6 -48.64 9.33 -35.62
CA GLN A 6 -49.77 8.43 -35.28
C GLN A 6 -49.31 7.39 -34.24
N GLY A 7 -49.95 7.44 -33.10
CA GLY A 7 -49.91 6.45 -32.07
C GLY A 7 -50.84 5.27 -32.38
N TRP A 8 -50.52 4.11 -31.77
CA TRP A 8 -51.44 2.97 -31.68
C TRP A 8 -51.71 2.62 -30.23
N SER A 9 -52.99 2.53 -29.97
CA SER A 9 -53.61 2.34 -28.67
C SER A 9 -53.66 0.86 -28.24
N ARG A 10 -53.83 0.72 -26.95
CA ARG A 10 -54.16 -0.51 -26.22
C ARG A 10 -55.47 -1.18 -26.70
N ARG A 11 -55.53 -2.49 -26.53
CA ARG A 11 -56.63 -3.42 -26.30
C ARG A 11 -56.91 -4.44 -27.39
N ALA A 12 -56.90 -5.66 -26.97
CA ALA A 12 -57.84 -6.76 -27.02
C ALA A 12 -57.09 -8.07 -27.38
N LEU A 13 -57.32 -9.24 -26.93
CA LEU A 13 -58.34 -9.98 -26.14
C LEU A 13 -57.82 -11.41 -26.03
N LEU A 14 -58.08 -12.00 -24.91
CA LEU A 14 -58.08 -13.42 -24.57
C LEU A 14 -58.57 -14.37 -25.65
N GLN A 15 -57.90 -15.54 -25.82
CA GLN A 15 -58.59 -16.83 -25.70
C GLN A 15 -57.62 -18.01 -25.52
N ALA A 16 -58.04 -18.94 -24.72
CA ALA A 16 -57.35 -20.07 -24.15
C ALA A 16 -57.14 -21.23 -25.13
N SER A 17 -56.02 -21.95 -24.97
CA SER A 17 -55.99 -23.40 -25.29
C SER A 17 -54.87 -24.02 -24.45
N GLY A 18 -55.24 -25.01 -23.65
CA GLY A 18 -54.32 -25.71 -22.76
C GLY A 18 -53.40 -26.64 -23.51
N ALA A 19 -52.16 -26.63 -23.07
CA ALA A 19 -51.19 -27.70 -23.26
C ALA A 19 -50.38 -27.81 -21.99
N ALA A 20 -50.46 -28.95 -21.33
CA ALA A 20 -49.66 -29.29 -20.17
C ALA A 20 -48.19 -29.40 -20.59
N THR A 21 -47.40 -28.41 -20.24
CA THR A 21 -45.94 -28.45 -20.31
C THR A 21 -45.40 -28.80 -18.92
N VAL A 22 -44.82 -29.99 -18.84
CA VAL A 22 -43.98 -30.42 -17.72
C VAL A 22 -42.87 -29.39 -17.57
N GLY A 23 -43.00 -28.51 -16.57
CA GLY A 23 -41.98 -27.55 -16.24
C GLY A 23 -40.81 -28.27 -15.58
N LEU A 24 -39.69 -28.44 -16.31
CA LEU A 24 -38.39 -28.60 -15.67
C LEU A 24 -38.15 -27.34 -14.86
N ALA A 25 -38.27 -27.45 -13.53
CA ALA A 25 -37.76 -26.46 -12.61
C ALA A 25 -36.25 -26.44 -12.70
N CYS A 26 -35.70 -25.61 -13.59
CA CYS A 26 -34.31 -25.16 -13.48
C CYS A 26 -34.20 -24.40 -12.18
N GLY A 27 -33.78 -25.07 -11.11
CA GLY A 27 -33.38 -24.45 -9.87
C GLY A 27 -32.25 -23.48 -10.19
N ARG A 28 -32.55 -22.18 -10.24
CA ARG A 28 -31.54 -21.16 -10.09
C ARG A 28 -30.91 -21.42 -8.74
N ALA A 29 -29.72 -22.02 -8.73
CA ALA A 29 -28.85 -21.96 -7.56
C ALA A 29 -28.60 -20.46 -7.27
N GLY A 30 -29.33 -19.94 -6.31
CA GLY A 30 -29.11 -18.60 -5.83
C GLY A 30 -27.69 -18.59 -5.30
N ALA A 31 -26.83 -17.76 -5.90
CA ALA A 31 -25.50 -17.53 -5.36
C ALA A 31 -25.67 -17.11 -3.90
N ALA A 32 -25.22 -17.94 -2.97
CA ALA A 32 -25.29 -17.62 -1.55
C ALA A 32 -24.57 -16.29 -1.35
N VAL A 33 -25.25 -15.30 -0.77
CA VAL A 33 -24.63 -14.02 -0.41
C VAL A 33 -23.58 -14.33 0.64
N VAL A 34 -22.31 -14.28 0.25
CA VAL A 34 -21.19 -14.47 1.18
C VAL A 34 -21.11 -13.21 2.05
N VAL A 35 -21.57 -13.32 3.28
CA VAL A 35 -21.51 -12.24 4.27
C VAL A 35 -20.12 -12.22 4.87
N GLU A 36 -19.57 -11.01 5.06
CA GLU A 36 -18.30 -10.85 5.77
C GLU A 36 -18.45 -11.18 7.25
N ARG A 37 -17.56 -12.01 7.77
CA ARG A 37 -17.50 -12.40 9.18
C ARG A 37 -16.35 -11.64 9.87
N THR A 38 -16.59 -11.00 11.00
CA THR A 38 -15.53 -10.46 11.85
C THR A 38 -14.81 -11.61 12.54
N LEU A 39 -13.50 -11.71 12.34
CA LEU A 39 -12.63 -12.69 12.98
C LEU A 39 -12.03 -12.17 14.28
N ALA A 40 -11.68 -10.90 14.31
CA ALA A 40 -11.11 -10.23 15.47
C ALA A 40 -11.37 -8.74 15.42
N GLU A 41 -11.37 -8.13 16.60
CA GLU A 41 -11.40 -6.69 16.81
C GLU A 41 -10.49 -6.36 17.98
N ALA A 42 -9.66 -5.33 17.86
CA ALA A 42 -8.72 -4.91 18.87
C ALA A 42 -8.58 -3.38 18.87
N ARG A 43 -8.28 -2.82 20.04
CA ARG A 43 -7.98 -1.39 20.21
C ARG A 43 -6.64 -1.23 20.90
N SER A 44 -5.80 -0.41 20.32
CA SER A 44 -4.55 0.05 20.90
C SER A 44 -4.63 1.57 21.16
N GLN A 45 -3.55 2.13 21.63
CA GLN A 45 -3.41 3.60 21.68
C GLN A 45 -3.29 4.22 20.28
N TYR A 46 -3.01 3.43 19.26
CA TYR A 46 -2.77 3.90 17.89
C TYR A 46 -4.00 3.71 17.00
N ASN A 47 -4.62 2.53 17.03
CA ASN A 47 -5.67 2.17 16.10
C ASN A 47 -6.79 1.38 16.75
N HIS A 48 -7.98 1.46 16.14
CA HIS A 48 -9.03 0.47 16.30
C HIS A 48 -8.98 -0.43 15.05
N VAL A 49 -8.57 -1.67 15.25
CA VAL A 49 -8.31 -2.64 14.17
C VAL A 49 -9.40 -3.70 14.15
N ARG A 50 -9.97 -3.98 12.97
CA ARG A 50 -10.90 -5.09 12.74
C ARG A 50 -10.35 -6.01 11.65
N VAL A 51 -10.43 -7.31 11.86
CA VAL A 51 -10.15 -8.33 10.86
C VAL A 51 -11.45 -8.95 10.39
N GLY A 52 -11.75 -8.83 9.10
CA GLY A 52 -12.91 -9.44 8.45
C GLY A 52 -12.50 -10.57 7.50
N GLU A 53 -13.41 -11.54 7.29
CA GLU A 53 -13.24 -12.62 6.31
C GLU A 53 -14.50 -12.75 5.46
N ARG A 54 -14.32 -12.73 4.15
CA ARG A 54 -15.39 -12.96 3.17
C ARG A 54 -14.93 -14.01 2.15
N GLY A 55 -15.45 -15.23 2.27
CA GLY A 55 -14.94 -16.35 1.50
C GLY A 55 -13.48 -16.62 1.85
N SER A 56 -12.59 -16.64 0.86
CA SER A 56 -11.14 -16.79 1.07
C SER A 56 -10.41 -15.48 1.37
N VAL A 57 -11.08 -14.34 1.21
CA VAL A 57 -10.46 -13.01 1.36
C VAL A 57 -10.50 -12.56 2.81
N ARG A 58 -9.34 -12.26 3.37
CA ARG A 58 -9.17 -11.58 4.67
C ARG A 58 -8.76 -10.13 4.47
N THR A 59 -9.41 -9.27 5.25
CA THR A 59 -9.16 -7.83 5.22
C THR A 59 -8.89 -7.31 6.63
N MET A 60 -7.83 -6.56 6.78
CA MET A 60 -7.57 -5.74 7.96
C MET A 60 -8.11 -4.34 7.69
N TYR A 61 -8.90 -3.85 8.61
CA TYR A 61 -9.48 -2.51 8.57
C TYR A 61 -8.98 -1.69 9.75
N PHE A 62 -8.67 -0.43 9.49
CA PHE A 62 -8.65 0.58 10.54
C PHE A 62 -10.02 1.25 10.62
N VAL A 63 -10.57 1.31 11.82
CA VAL A 63 -11.90 1.85 12.06
C VAL A 63 -11.75 3.24 12.67
N GLY A 64 -12.18 4.25 11.92
CA GLY A 64 -12.16 5.64 12.40
C GLY A 64 -13.20 5.89 13.49
N ASP A 65 -13.06 6.98 14.24
CA ASP A 65 -13.99 7.38 15.31
C ASP A 65 -15.43 7.59 14.83
N ASN A 66 -15.61 7.89 13.54
CA ASN A 66 -16.89 8.00 12.87
C ASN A 66 -17.47 6.64 12.41
N GLY A 67 -16.81 5.52 12.73
CA GLY A 67 -17.18 4.18 12.31
C GLY A 67 -16.81 3.82 10.86
N MET A 68 -16.20 4.75 10.10
CA MET A 68 -15.72 4.44 8.76
C MET A 68 -14.56 3.43 8.84
N GLN A 69 -14.55 2.49 7.89
CA GLN A 69 -13.53 1.46 7.82
C GLN A 69 -12.64 1.71 6.61
N TYR A 70 -11.34 1.77 6.85
CA TYR A 70 -10.30 1.91 5.84
C TYR A 70 -9.59 0.57 5.67
N ILE A 71 -9.45 0.12 4.42
CA ILE A 71 -8.72 -1.12 4.11
C ILE A 71 -7.24 -0.83 4.22
N GLU A 72 -6.59 -1.44 5.21
CA GLU A 72 -5.14 -1.36 5.38
C GLU A 72 -4.41 -2.50 4.68
N SER A 73 -5.02 -3.68 4.72
CA SER A 73 -4.42 -4.84 4.08
C SER A 73 -5.50 -5.82 3.65
N ARG A 74 -5.27 -6.48 2.50
CA ARG A 74 -6.18 -7.50 2.01
C ARG A 74 -5.37 -8.63 1.38
N VAL A 75 -5.71 -9.87 1.72
CA VAL A 75 -5.09 -11.07 1.18
C VAL A 75 -6.16 -12.07 0.78
N ASP A 76 -6.00 -12.70 -0.37
CA ASP A 76 -6.82 -13.86 -0.75
C ASP A 76 -6.08 -15.14 -0.37
N ARG A 77 -6.59 -15.84 0.63
CA ARG A 77 -6.00 -17.10 1.12
C ARG A 77 -6.08 -18.27 0.13
N ALA A 78 -6.93 -18.16 -0.87
CA ALA A 78 -6.93 -19.09 -2.00
C ALA A 78 -5.79 -18.79 -2.99
N LEU A 79 -5.24 -17.56 -2.96
CA LEU A 79 -4.14 -17.09 -3.79
C LEU A 79 -3.06 -16.42 -2.93
N PRO A 80 -2.47 -17.13 -1.95
CA PRO A 80 -1.60 -16.51 -0.93
C PRO A 80 -0.32 -15.91 -1.50
N ALA A 81 0.02 -16.27 -2.72
CA ALA A 81 1.17 -15.76 -3.44
C ALA A 81 0.81 -14.60 -4.40
N SER A 82 -0.28 -13.88 -4.18
CA SER A 82 -0.68 -12.73 -4.99
C SER A 82 -0.75 -11.43 -4.16
N LEU A 83 -0.58 -10.29 -4.86
CA LEU A 83 -0.80 -8.96 -4.30
C LEU A 83 -2.20 -8.48 -4.73
N ASP A 84 -3.14 -8.42 -3.79
CA ASP A 84 -4.54 -8.15 -4.08
C ASP A 84 -4.84 -6.66 -4.29
N LEU A 85 -4.14 -5.78 -3.56
CA LEU A 85 -4.28 -4.33 -3.69
C LEU A 85 -3.36 -3.81 -4.81
N ASP A 86 -3.90 -2.99 -5.71
CA ASP A 86 -3.20 -2.48 -6.89
C ASP A 86 -1.90 -1.73 -6.54
N TYR A 87 -1.95 -0.86 -5.53
CA TYR A 87 -0.77 -0.10 -5.15
C TYR A 87 0.38 -0.99 -4.69
N THR A 88 0.09 -2.15 -4.06
CA THR A 88 1.13 -3.07 -3.62
C THR A 88 1.93 -3.66 -4.78
N ARG A 89 1.25 -3.92 -5.93
CA ARG A 89 1.96 -4.29 -7.17
C ARG A 89 2.81 -3.14 -7.69
N THR A 90 2.31 -1.90 -7.59
CA THR A 90 3.05 -0.73 -8.03
C THR A 90 4.29 -0.48 -7.15
N MET A 91 4.22 -0.77 -5.84
CA MET A 91 5.37 -0.72 -4.92
C MET A 91 6.52 -1.66 -5.34
N MET A 92 6.23 -2.72 -6.08
CA MET A 92 7.29 -3.60 -6.63
C MET A 92 8.14 -2.91 -7.72
N ALA A 93 7.83 -1.66 -8.12
CA ALA A 93 8.69 -0.85 -8.96
C ALA A 93 10.11 -0.64 -8.39
N GLY A 94 10.30 -0.82 -7.08
CA GLY A 94 11.63 -0.85 -6.46
C GLY A 94 12.57 -1.86 -7.12
N PHE A 95 12.05 -3.01 -7.56
CA PHE A 95 12.81 -4.05 -8.23
C PHE A 95 13.25 -3.68 -9.65
N LEU A 96 12.71 -2.62 -10.23
CA LEU A 96 13.20 -2.06 -11.50
C LEU A 96 14.53 -1.33 -11.33
N LEU A 97 14.86 -0.92 -10.09
CA LEU A 97 16.10 -0.21 -9.80
C LEU A 97 17.06 -1.07 -8.98
N GLN A 98 16.53 -1.89 -8.04
CA GLN A 98 17.28 -2.87 -7.27
C GLN A 98 16.65 -4.26 -7.48
N PRO A 99 17.05 -5.00 -8.54
CA PRO A 99 16.37 -6.24 -8.94
C PRO A 99 16.69 -7.44 -8.04
N ARG A 100 17.69 -7.35 -7.18
CA ARG A 100 18.14 -8.45 -6.30
C ARG A 100 18.51 -7.93 -4.91
N PRO A 101 17.57 -7.37 -4.14
CA PRO A 101 17.87 -6.97 -2.78
C PRO A 101 18.11 -8.20 -1.90
N SER A 102 19.08 -8.12 -1.02
CA SER A 102 19.36 -9.10 0.03
C SER A 102 18.70 -8.73 1.36
N ARG A 103 18.48 -7.43 1.58
CA ARG A 103 17.90 -6.88 2.81
C ARG A 103 16.83 -5.86 2.49
N LEU A 104 15.65 -6.07 3.06
CA LEU A 104 14.49 -5.19 2.96
C LEU A 104 14.11 -4.66 4.33
N LEU A 105 13.90 -3.35 4.43
CA LEU A 105 13.19 -2.74 5.54
C LEU A 105 11.80 -2.30 5.07
N MET A 106 10.76 -2.78 5.76
CA MET A 106 9.38 -2.37 5.56
C MET A 106 8.96 -1.46 6.73
N LEU A 107 8.69 -0.21 6.49
CA LEU A 107 8.14 0.74 7.46
C LEU A 107 6.62 0.83 7.25
N GLY A 108 5.88 0.24 8.16
CA GLY A 108 4.47 -0.11 8.07
C GLY A 108 4.29 -1.58 7.69
N LEU A 109 3.65 -2.37 8.55
CA LEU A 109 3.39 -3.79 8.33
C LEU A 109 1.98 -4.02 7.80
N GLY A 110 0.98 -3.41 8.43
CA GLY A 110 -0.41 -3.75 8.22
C GLY A 110 -0.66 -5.26 8.38
N GLY A 111 -1.31 -5.90 7.43
CA GLY A 111 -1.46 -7.36 7.41
C GLY A 111 -0.26 -8.11 6.80
N GLY A 112 0.84 -7.44 6.50
CA GLY A 112 2.05 -8.07 5.98
C GLY A 112 1.94 -8.55 4.52
N GLY A 113 0.96 -8.09 3.75
CA GLY A 113 0.71 -8.59 2.39
C GLY A 113 1.94 -8.52 1.48
N MET A 114 2.62 -7.37 1.41
CA MET A 114 3.83 -7.21 0.59
C MET A 114 5.02 -7.99 1.13
N SER A 115 5.27 -7.91 2.43
CA SER A 115 6.42 -8.58 3.05
C SER A 115 6.30 -10.10 3.02
N ASN A 116 5.11 -10.68 3.24
CA ASN A 116 4.86 -12.11 3.07
C ASN A 116 5.02 -12.58 1.62
N TYR A 117 4.49 -11.79 0.69
CA TYR A 117 4.63 -12.05 -0.74
C TYR A 117 6.12 -12.17 -1.13
N LEU A 118 6.94 -11.22 -0.67
CA LEU A 118 8.37 -11.21 -0.95
C LEU A 118 9.13 -12.31 -0.20
N ASN A 119 8.78 -12.57 1.08
CA ASN A 119 9.39 -13.64 1.87
C ASN A 119 9.19 -15.02 1.22
N GLY A 120 7.99 -15.30 0.71
CA GLY A 120 7.67 -16.54 0.04
C GLY A 120 8.36 -16.73 -1.32
N ARG A 121 8.69 -15.63 -2.01
CA ARG A 121 9.25 -15.66 -3.38
C ARG A 121 10.76 -15.46 -3.44
N LEU A 122 11.34 -14.87 -2.42
CA LEU A 122 12.77 -14.55 -2.33
C LEU A 122 13.42 -15.23 -1.11
N PRO A 123 13.80 -16.51 -1.22
CA PRO A 123 14.32 -17.27 -0.08
C PRO A 123 15.65 -16.71 0.47
N GLY A 124 16.35 -15.87 -0.27
CA GLY A 124 17.57 -15.19 0.17
C GLY A 124 17.36 -13.78 0.75
N LEU A 125 16.10 -13.29 0.80
CA LEU A 125 15.80 -11.96 1.31
C LEU A 125 15.62 -11.97 2.82
N GLU A 126 16.37 -11.11 3.53
CA GLU A 126 16.12 -10.78 4.93
C GLU A 126 15.16 -9.59 5.01
N ILE A 127 14.13 -9.70 5.85
CA ILE A 127 13.08 -8.68 6.00
C ILE A 127 13.03 -8.22 7.45
N ASP A 128 13.18 -6.91 7.66
CA ASP A 128 12.80 -6.23 8.88
C ASP A 128 11.50 -5.47 8.63
N ALA A 129 10.43 -5.80 9.33
CA ALA A 129 9.15 -5.12 9.24
C ALA A 129 8.86 -4.37 10.55
N VAL A 130 8.61 -3.08 10.46
CA VAL A 130 8.40 -2.20 11.62
C VAL A 130 6.98 -1.68 11.60
N ASP A 131 6.27 -1.86 12.70
CA ASP A 131 4.95 -1.25 12.91
C ASP A 131 4.87 -0.70 14.33
N ILE A 132 4.26 0.46 14.48
CA ILE A 132 4.14 1.10 15.79
C ILE A 132 3.11 0.41 16.68
N ASP A 133 2.15 -0.29 16.06
CA ASP A 133 1.00 -0.85 16.77
C ASP A 133 1.20 -2.34 17.07
N PRO A 134 1.38 -2.72 18.36
CA PRO A 134 1.53 -4.13 18.75
C PRO A 134 0.31 -4.99 18.40
N GLU A 135 -0.90 -4.40 18.34
CA GLU A 135 -2.09 -5.13 17.96
C GLU A 135 -2.12 -5.43 16.46
N VAL A 136 -1.60 -4.52 15.61
CA VAL A 136 -1.42 -4.78 14.18
C VAL A 136 -0.47 -5.95 13.98
N VAL A 137 0.70 -5.94 14.61
CA VAL A 137 1.68 -7.05 14.53
C VAL A 137 1.06 -8.36 15.01
N ARG A 138 0.40 -8.36 16.16
CA ARG A 138 -0.25 -9.56 16.73
C ARG A 138 -1.33 -10.12 15.78
N LEU A 139 -2.18 -9.26 15.23
CA LEU A 139 -3.25 -9.66 14.30
C LEU A 139 -2.69 -10.12 12.95
N ALA A 140 -1.64 -9.49 12.44
CA ALA A 140 -0.95 -9.90 11.23
C ALA A 140 -0.37 -11.32 11.37
N GLN A 141 0.30 -11.61 12.47
CA GLN A 141 0.82 -12.93 12.80
C GLN A 141 -0.26 -13.99 13.05
N THR A 142 -1.43 -13.58 13.54
CA THR A 142 -2.51 -14.52 13.87
C THR A 142 -3.40 -14.84 12.66
N TYR A 143 -3.64 -13.85 11.80
CA TYR A 143 -4.66 -13.96 10.76
C TYR A 143 -4.13 -13.79 9.33
N PHE A 144 -2.92 -13.29 9.14
CA PHE A 144 -2.38 -12.99 7.81
C PHE A 144 -1.08 -13.73 7.50
N ASP A 145 -0.81 -14.78 8.25
CA ASP A 145 0.32 -15.70 8.03
C ASP A 145 1.71 -14.99 8.09
N VAL A 146 1.80 -13.84 8.79
CA VAL A 146 3.08 -13.18 9.06
C VAL A 146 3.92 -14.09 9.96
N PRO A 147 5.16 -14.44 9.55
CA PRO A 147 6.00 -15.35 10.31
C PRO A 147 6.32 -14.84 11.72
N LYS A 148 6.33 -15.77 12.71
CA LYS A 148 6.73 -15.47 14.08
C LYS A 148 8.18 -15.87 14.36
N ASP A 149 8.60 -16.98 13.75
CA ASP A 149 9.86 -17.66 14.07
C ASP A 149 10.71 -17.92 12.82
N ASP A 150 10.62 -17.07 11.78
CA ASP A 150 11.51 -17.13 10.62
C ASP A 150 12.73 -16.22 10.90
N PRO A 151 13.96 -16.74 10.93
CA PRO A 151 15.16 -15.93 11.19
C PRO A 151 15.40 -14.85 10.14
N ARG A 152 14.82 -15.00 8.96
CA ARG A 152 14.91 -14.01 7.87
C ARG A 152 13.82 -12.95 7.92
N TYR A 153 12.80 -13.12 8.77
CA TYR A 153 11.66 -12.22 8.86
C TYR A 153 11.47 -11.76 10.30
N ARG A 154 11.84 -10.54 10.59
CA ARG A 154 11.78 -9.95 11.93
C ARG A 154 10.72 -8.87 11.98
N CYS A 155 9.75 -9.01 12.88
CA CYS A 155 8.79 -7.94 13.22
C CYS A 155 9.31 -7.14 14.40
N HIS A 156 9.28 -5.82 14.27
CA HIS A 156 9.64 -4.85 15.32
C HIS A 156 8.43 -4.00 15.67
N VAL A 157 8.08 -3.96 16.95
CA VAL A 157 7.05 -3.02 17.46
C VAL A 157 7.76 -1.74 17.87
N ASP A 158 7.73 -0.72 17.01
CA ASP A 158 8.46 0.51 17.20
C ASP A 158 7.96 1.63 16.27
N ASP A 159 8.24 2.89 16.63
CA ASP A 159 8.09 3.99 15.70
C ASP A 159 9.11 3.89 14.57
N ALA A 160 8.64 4.05 13.33
CA ALA A 160 9.45 3.88 12.13
C ALA A 160 10.68 4.80 12.10
N ARG A 161 10.53 6.07 12.55
CA ARG A 161 11.63 7.03 12.59
C ARG A 161 12.63 6.67 13.67
N LEU A 162 12.17 6.38 14.89
CA LEU A 162 13.05 5.98 15.99
C LEU A 162 13.83 4.72 15.64
N PHE A 163 13.21 3.76 14.95
CA PHE A 163 13.89 2.56 14.48
C PHE A 163 15.00 2.89 13.48
N VAL A 164 14.73 3.70 12.46
CA VAL A 164 15.72 4.11 11.45
C VAL A 164 16.86 4.91 12.07
N GLU A 165 16.56 5.88 12.93
CA GLU A 165 17.56 6.76 13.56
C GLU A 165 18.57 5.98 14.43
N ARG A 166 18.11 5.00 15.21
CA ARG A 166 18.98 4.21 16.11
C ARG A 166 19.66 3.02 15.42
N SER A 167 19.16 2.60 14.25
CA SER A 167 19.75 1.47 13.53
C SER A 167 21.15 1.80 13.02
N THR A 168 22.04 0.82 13.03
CA THR A 168 23.33 0.86 12.36
C THR A 168 23.36 0.03 11.08
N GLN A 169 22.30 -0.74 10.83
CA GLN A 169 22.16 -1.61 9.68
C GLN A 169 21.84 -0.81 8.41
N GLN A 170 22.23 -1.36 7.26
CA GLN A 170 21.87 -0.85 5.94
C GLN A 170 21.03 -1.87 5.20
N TRP A 171 20.09 -1.37 4.38
CA TRP A 171 19.19 -2.16 3.56
C TRP A 171 19.33 -1.81 2.08
N ASP A 172 19.13 -2.82 1.23
CA ASP A 172 19.15 -2.63 -0.23
C ASP A 172 17.84 -2.02 -0.73
N MET A 173 16.77 -2.20 0.04
CA MET A 173 15.47 -1.61 -0.24
C MET A 173 14.80 -1.19 1.07
N ILE A 174 14.30 0.05 1.11
CA ILE A 174 13.50 0.55 2.22
C ILE A 174 12.13 0.94 1.65
N MET A 175 11.08 0.24 2.07
CA MET A 175 9.71 0.53 1.66
C MET A 175 8.99 1.34 2.74
N LEU A 176 8.42 2.48 2.34
CA LEU A 176 7.69 3.41 3.20
C LEU A 176 6.20 3.28 2.91
N ASP A 177 5.48 2.57 3.77
CA ASP A 177 4.03 2.32 3.68
C ASP A 177 3.36 2.46 5.07
N ALA A 178 3.84 3.41 5.88
CA ALA A 178 3.38 3.66 7.24
C ALA A 178 2.21 4.66 7.22
N PHE A 179 1.01 4.13 7.08
CA PHE A 179 -0.22 4.92 7.11
C PHE A 179 -0.95 4.76 8.45
N ARG A 180 -1.69 5.80 8.82
CA ARG A 180 -2.70 5.76 9.86
C ARG A 180 -4.03 6.21 9.25
N GLY A 181 -4.82 5.26 8.83
CA GLY A 181 -5.96 5.51 7.95
C GLY A 181 -5.49 6.09 6.61
N VAL A 182 -5.77 7.37 6.33
CA VAL A 182 -5.39 8.01 5.06
C VAL A 182 -4.15 8.92 5.18
N PHE A 183 -3.50 8.96 6.34
CA PHE A 183 -2.39 9.88 6.62
C PHE A 183 -1.10 9.15 6.96
N VAL A 184 0.01 9.76 6.56
CA VAL A 184 1.35 9.44 7.08
C VAL A 184 1.68 10.45 8.18
N PRO A 185 2.13 10.02 9.38
CA PRO A 185 2.54 10.92 10.44
C PRO A 185 3.60 11.93 9.99
N PHE A 186 3.47 13.20 10.45
CA PHE A 186 4.30 14.30 9.94
C PHE A 186 5.80 14.04 10.09
N HIS A 187 6.26 13.49 11.22
CA HIS A 187 7.65 13.19 11.48
C HIS A 187 8.27 12.13 10.53
N LEU A 188 7.44 11.41 9.74
CA LEU A 188 7.86 10.47 8.71
C LEU A 188 7.90 11.09 7.30
N LYS A 189 7.76 12.42 7.20
CA LYS A 189 7.67 13.15 5.93
C LYS A 189 8.69 14.28 5.79
N THR A 190 9.55 14.48 6.78
CA THR A 190 10.51 15.60 6.86
C THR A 190 11.83 15.28 6.16
N VAL A 191 12.56 16.33 5.79
CA VAL A 191 13.92 16.20 5.22
C VAL A 191 14.82 15.39 6.16
N GLU A 192 14.74 15.66 7.46
CA GLU A 192 15.56 15.02 8.48
C GLU A 192 15.28 13.51 8.57
N PHE A 193 14.02 13.10 8.47
CA PHE A 193 13.65 11.69 8.37
C PHE A 193 14.20 11.04 7.09
N TYR A 194 14.01 11.68 5.94
CA TYR A 194 14.52 11.13 4.68
C TYR A 194 16.05 11.09 4.62
N GLN A 195 16.76 12.02 5.29
CA GLN A 195 18.20 11.95 5.46
C GLN A 195 18.62 10.76 6.33
N ALA A 196 17.88 10.46 7.40
CA ALA A 196 18.09 9.27 8.21
C ALA A 196 17.86 7.99 7.40
N VAL A 197 16.79 7.94 6.59
CA VAL A 197 16.52 6.83 5.67
C VAL A 197 17.64 6.67 4.64
N LEU A 198 18.10 7.76 4.03
CA LEU A 198 19.21 7.76 3.06
C LEU A 198 20.49 7.19 3.67
N ALA A 199 20.81 7.54 4.92
CA ALA A 199 21.98 7.03 5.64
C ALA A 199 21.91 5.51 5.93
N ARG A 200 20.74 4.90 5.81
CA ARG A 200 20.49 3.47 5.99
C ARG A 200 20.35 2.69 4.69
N LEU A 201 20.50 3.32 3.54
CA LEU A 201 20.63 2.61 2.27
C LEU A 201 22.02 2.03 2.12
N SER A 202 22.08 0.78 1.65
CA SER A 202 23.33 0.21 1.14
C SER A 202 23.75 0.93 -0.16
N PRO A 203 25.00 0.77 -0.63
CA PRO A 203 25.37 1.24 -1.94
C PRO A 203 24.39 0.70 -3.00
N GLN A 204 23.88 1.57 -3.87
CA GLN A 204 22.83 1.26 -4.86
C GLN A 204 21.46 0.86 -4.27
N GLY A 205 21.27 1.02 -2.97
CA GLY A 205 19.98 0.82 -2.31
C GLY A 205 18.94 1.83 -2.79
N VAL A 206 17.66 1.45 -2.64
CA VAL A 206 16.52 2.26 -3.08
C VAL A 206 15.50 2.46 -1.97
N VAL A 207 14.87 3.63 -1.97
CA VAL A 207 13.66 3.89 -1.18
C VAL A 207 12.46 3.77 -2.09
N VAL A 208 11.41 3.10 -1.61
CA VAL A 208 10.13 2.95 -2.31
C VAL A 208 9.05 3.53 -1.41
N ALA A 209 8.49 4.67 -1.77
CA ALA A 209 7.49 5.37 -0.96
C ALA A 209 6.12 5.30 -1.63
N ASN A 210 5.11 4.93 -0.85
CA ASN A 210 3.72 5.06 -1.23
C ASN A 210 3.24 6.49 -0.91
N LEU A 211 2.85 7.25 -1.93
CA LEU A 211 2.34 8.61 -1.81
C LEU A 211 0.88 8.66 -2.25
N HIS A 212 0.03 9.24 -1.43
CA HIS A 212 -1.38 9.44 -1.76
C HIS A 212 -1.55 10.74 -2.56
N ASN A 213 -1.66 10.64 -3.89
CA ASN A 213 -1.61 11.79 -4.79
C ASN A 213 -2.87 12.68 -4.80
N ALA A 214 -3.96 12.22 -4.16
CA ALA A 214 -5.17 13.02 -3.98
C ALA A 214 -5.15 13.93 -2.72
N THR A 215 -4.08 13.89 -1.91
CA THR A 215 -3.99 14.71 -0.71
C THR A 215 -3.31 16.06 -0.98
N ARG A 216 -3.63 17.06 -0.16
CA ARG A 216 -2.94 18.36 -0.18
C ARG A 216 -1.45 18.24 0.16
N MET A 217 -1.06 17.16 0.81
CA MET A 217 0.34 16.89 1.18
C MET A 217 1.17 16.40 0.00
N TYR A 218 0.57 15.89 -1.06
CA TYR A 218 1.31 15.30 -2.17
C TYR A 218 2.38 16.22 -2.78
N PRO A 219 2.13 17.50 -3.07
CA PRO A 219 3.18 18.42 -3.53
C PRO A 219 4.32 18.57 -2.53
N HIS A 220 4.01 18.68 -1.23
CA HIS A 220 5.00 18.78 -0.16
C HIS A 220 5.85 17.51 -0.05
N ASP A 221 5.22 16.33 -0.12
CA ASP A 221 5.92 15.03 -0.10
C ASP A 221 6.90 14.92 -1.26
N ARG A 222 6.47 15.35 -2.46
CA ARG A 222 7.29 15.35 -3.67
C ARG A 222 8.49 16.27 -3.56
N GLU A 223 8.29 17.50 -3.10
CA GLU A 223 9.38 18.47 -2.93
C GLU A 223 10.34 18.05 -1.81
N THR A 224 9.82 17.50 -0.71
CA THR A 224 10.66 17.05 0.40
C THR A 224 11.55 15.87 0.00
N MET A 225 11.00 14.88 -0.69
CA MET A 225 11.81 13.79 -1.23
C MET A 225 12.80 14.28 -2.29
N ALA A 226 12.43 15.31 -3.09
CA ALA A 226 13.31 15.90 -4.06
C ALA A 226 14.51 16.64 -3.44
N ALA A 227 14.34 17.20 -2.25
CA ALA A 227 15.41 17.88 -1.52
C ALA A 227 16.48 16.91 -0.98
N VAL A 228 16.15 15.62 -0.83
CA VAL A 228 17.06 14.61 -0.26
C VAL A 228 17.58 13.64 -1.31
N PHE A 229 16.72 13.16 -2.20
CA PHE A 229 17.07 12.12 -3.17
C PHE A 229 17.23 12.70 -4.58
N PRO A 230 18.46 12.67 -5.16
CA PRO A 230 18.69 13.21 -6.50
C PRO A 230 18.09 12.34 -7.61
N GLY A 231 18.06 11.01 -7.46
CA GLY A 231 17.43 10.08 -8.41
C GLY A 231 16.00 9.73 -7.98
N ARG A 232 15.00 9.99 -8.85
CA ARG A 232 13.59 9.75 -8.54
C ARG A 232 12.82 9.25 -9.75
N TYR A 233 11.97 8.24 -9.52
CA TYR A 233 11.14 7.56 -10.52
C TYR A 233 9.73 7.41 -9.97
N SER A 234 8.73 7.80 -10.74
CA SER A 234 7.35 7.79 -10.31
C SER A 234 6.53 6.80 -11.11
N PHE A 235 5.70 6.03 -10.42
CA PHE A 235 4.80 5.05 -11.02
C PHE A 235 3.41 5.25 -10.41
N VAL A 236 2.42 5.58 -11.23
CA VAL A 236 1.04 5.78 -10.77
C VAL A 236 0.34 4.42 -10.71
N SER A 237 -0.40 4.14 -9.64
CA SER A 237 -1.21 2.94 -9.50
C SER A 237 -2.33 2.89 -10.55
N GLU A 238 -2.86 1.71 -10.89
CA GLU A 238 -3.94 1.56 -11.88
C GLU A 238 -5.20 2.30 -11.45
N GLY A 239 -5.49 2.30 -10.14
CA GLY A 239 -6.58 3.06 -9.54
C GLY A 239 -6.39 4.58 -9.58
N GLY A 240 -5.19 5.06 -9.92
CA GLY A 240 -4.89 6.48 -10.10
C GLY A 240 -4.73 7.30 -8.82
N ASN A 241 -5.02 6.73 -7.64
CA ASN A 241 -5.06 7.47 -6.37
C ASN A 241 -3.72 7.48 -5.61
N GLN A 242 -2.78 6.66 -6.02
CA GLN A 242 -1.49 6.51 -5.34
C GLN A 242 -0.35 6.56 -6.35
N THR A 243 0.75 7.16 -5.93
CA THR A 243 2.00 7.22 -6.68
C THR A 243 3.08 6.51 -5.87
N THR A 244 3.66 5.47 -6.44
CA THR A 244 4.91 4.91 -5.92
C THR A 244 6.07 5.76 -6.39
N LEU A 245 6.81 6.34 -5.47
CA LEU A 245 8.06 7.04 -5.74
C LEU A 245 9.23 6.13 -5.38
N VAL A 246 10.03 5.75 -6.36
CA VAL A 246 11.31 5.07 -6.12
C VAL A 246 12.43 6.09 -6.16
N ALA A 247 13.20 6.17 -5.08
CA ALA A 247 14.26 7.16 -4.92
C ALA A 247 15.62 6.50 -4.66
N THR A 248 16.69 7.13 -5.16
CA THR A 248 18.07 6.64 -5.05
C THR A 248 19.01 7.76 -4.57
N SER A 249 20.12 7.37 -3.96
CA SER A 249 21.19 8.30 -3.54
C SER A 249 21.98 8.87 -4.74
N GLU A 250 21.91 8.22 -5.90
CA GLU A 250 22.66 8.62 -7.07
C GLU A 250 21.85 9.54 -7.99
N PRO A 251 22.46 10.60 -8.54
CA PRO A 251 21.76 11.51 -9.46
C PRO A 251 21.56 10.90 -10.85
N ARG A 252 22.33 9.86 -11.21
CA ARG A 252 22.24 9.22 -12.52
C ARG A 252 20.95 8.43 -12.65
N ARG A 253 20.13 8.84 -13.60
CA ARG A 253 18.91 8.11 -13.93
C ARG A 253 19.18 6.91 -14.82
N LEU A 254 18.63 5.76 -14.44
CA LEU A 254 18.53 4.61 -15.32
C LEU A 254 17.59 4.95 -16.48
N GLY A 255 18.05 4.76 -17.69
CA GLY A 255 17.20 4.92 -18.88
C GLY A 255 16.20 3.77 -19.03
N PRO A 256 15.23 3.91 -19.96
CA PRO A 256 14.20 2.89 -20.18
C PRO A 256 14.76 1.50 -20.54
N TYR A 257 15.92 1.45 -21.18
CA TYR A 257 16.58 0.18 -21.50
C TYR A 257 17.06 -0.55 -20.23
N ALA A 258 17.71 0.17 -19.32
CA ALA A 258 18.19 -0.40 -18.06
C ALA A 258 17.03 -0.88 -17.18
N LEU A 259 15.94 -0.08 -17.08
CA LEU A 259 14.74 -0.48 -16.36
C LEU A 259 14.10 -1.76 -16.92
N ARG A 260 14.01 -1.88 -18.26
CA ARG A 260 13.53 -3.11 -18.90
C ARG A 260 14.47 -4.29 -18.69
N SER A 261 15.78 -4.06 -18.66
CA SER A 261 16.75 -5.11 -18.36
C SER A 261 16.58 -5.61 -16.93
N ASN A 262 16.43 -4.71 -15.96
CA ASN A 262 16.18 -5.05 -14.57
C ASN A 262 14.81 -5.74 -14.39
N ALA A 263 13.77 -5.30 -15.12
CA ALA A 263 12.49 -5.96 -15.15
C ALA A 263 12.62 -7.44 -15.57
N ARG A 264 13.42 -7.76 -16.61
CA ARG A 264 13.68 -9.16 -17.02
C ARG A 264 14.37 -9.96 -15.92
N LEU A 265 15.32 -9.36 -15.21
CA LEU A 265 16.04 -10.02 -14.12
C LEU A 265 15.13 -10.35 -12.95
N ALA A 266 14.22 -9.43 -12.62
CA ALA A 266 13.30 -9.58 -11.49
C ALA A 266 12.02 -10.33 -11.83
N GLN A 267 11.57 -10.36 -13.10
CA GLN A 267 10.30 -10.96 -13.54
C GLN A 267 10.02 -12.37 -13.00
N PRO A 268 11.01 -13.29 -12.91
CA PRO A 268 10.73 -14.64 -12.37
C PRO A 268 10.20 -14.64 -10.93
N THR A 269 10.43 -13.57 -10.17
CA THR A 269 9.91 -13.42 -8.80
C THR A 269 8.42 -13.09 -8.77
N PHE A 270 7.88 -12.47 -9.83
CA PHE A 270 6.54 -11.87 -9.83
C PHE A 270 5.57 -12.66 -10.71
N ASP A 271 4.33 -12.80 -10.24
CA ASP A 271 3.19 -13.41 -10.94
C ASP A 271 2.39 -12.39 -11.79
N PHE A 272 2.86 -11.17 -11.86
CA PHE A 272 2.30 -10.10 -12.70
C PHE A 272 3.38 -9.48 -13.59
N ASP A 273 2.97 -8.70 -14.59
CA ASP A 273 3.85 -8.12 -15.61
C ASP A 273 4.68 -6.94 -15.07
N LEU A 274 5.93 -7.23 -14.65
CA LEU A 274 6.88 -6.20 -14.22
C LEU A 274 7.39 -5.34 -15.39
N HIS A 275 7.35 -5.86 -16.63
CA HIS A 275 7.67 -5.06 -17.81
C HIS A 275 6.60 -4.02 -18.10
N GLY A 276 5.33 -4.38 -17.94
CA GLY A 276 4.22 -3.44 -18.01
C GLY A 276 4.34 -2.35 -16.96
N LEU A 277 4.75 -2.72 -15.73
CA LEU A 277 5.03 -1.74 -14.68
C LEU A 277 6.17 -0.78 -15.07
N ALA A 278 7.27 -1.29 -15.67
CA ALA A 278 8.37 -0.44 -16.16
C ALA A 278 7.92 0.55 -17.24
N ALA A 279 6.94 0.18 -18.06
CA ALA A 279 6.37 1.07 -19.09
C ALA A 279 5.49 2.19 -18.49
N ARG A 280 5.04 2.05 -17.25
CA ARG A 280 4.25 3.04 -16.52
C ARG A 280 5.09 4.12 -15.85
N LEU A 281 6.40 4.17 -16.09
CA LEU A 281 7.27 5.22 -15.59
C LEU A 281 6.72 6.60 -15.99
N TYR A 282 6.40 7.40 -15.00
CA TYR A 282 5.87 8.73 -15.18
C TYR A 282 6.99 9.77 -15.03
N LEU A 283 7.26 10.51 -16.12
CA LEU A 283 8.39 11.44 -16.18
C LEU A 283 7.97 12.92 -16.05
N ARG A 284 6.67 13.20 -16.07
CA ARG A 284 6.16 14.56 -15.97
C ARG A 284 6.07 15.00 -14.52
N ARG A 285 6.24 16.30 -14.31
CA ARG A 285 5.87 16.93 -13.04
C ARG A 285 4.36 17.13 -13.06
N ASP A 286 3.67 16.52 -12.11
CA ASP A 286 2.21 16.51 -11.96
C ASP A 286 1.75 17.17 -10.64
N TRP A 287 2.62 17.98 -10.04
CA TRP A 287 2.35 18.70 -8.80
C TRP A 287 2.87 20.13 -8.85
N ASP A 288 2.20 20.99 -8.09
CA ASP A 288 2.64 22.37 -7.90
C ASP A 288 3.87 22.43 -6.98
N THR A 289 4.64 23.52 -7.08
CA THR A 289 5.72 23.79 -6.13
C THR A 289 5.13 24.00 -4.74
N ALA A 290 5.71 23.32 -3.75
CA ALA A 290 5.26 23.38 -2.37
C ALA A 290 6.46 23.53 -1.44
N GLU A 291 6.19 23.89 -0.20
CA GLU A 291 7.19 23.99 0.84
C GLU A 291 7.75 22.61 1.17
N VAL A 292 9.07 22.54 1.34
CA VAL A 292 9.79 21.37 1.82
C VAL A 292 9.53 21.19 3.32
N LEU A 293 9.11 20.02 3.72
CA LEU A 293 8.77 19.73 5.11
C LEU A 293 10.05 19.50 5.91
N ARG A 294 10.13 20.17 7.07
CA ARG A 294 11.23 20.03 8.04
C ARG A 294 10.67 19.73 9.41
N ASP A 295 11.54 19.18 10.28
CA ASP A 295 11.16 18.96 11.66
C ASP A 295 10.69 20.28 12.30
N ASP A 296 9.60 20.19 13.07
CA ASP A 296 9.02 21.28 13.85
C ASP A 296 9.44 21.19 15.35
N PHE A 297 10.52 20.45 15.61
CA PHE A 297 11.06 20.17 16.95
C PHE A 297 12.58 20.03 16.92
N ASP A 298 13.23 20.21 18.07
CA ASP A 298 14.65 19.96 18.23
C ASP A 298 14.97 18.47 18.35
N ARG A 299 16.20 18.06 17.96
CA ARG A 299 16.61 16.65 18.01
C ARG A 299 16.51 16.03 19.41
N GLY A 300 16.72 16.82 20.48
CA GLY A 300 16.53 16.37 21.86
C GLY A 300 15.10 15.97 22.22
N GLU A 301 14.13 16.48 21.47
CA GLU A 301 12.70 16.22 21.65
C GLU A 301 12.15 15.13 20.73
N LEU A 302 13.00 14.48 19.92
CA LEU A 302 12.57 13.54 18.86
C LEU A 302 11.53 12.54 19.37
N LYS A 303 11.79 11.88 20.51
CA LYS A 303 10.86 10.88 21.06
C LYS A 303 9.50 11.48 21.40
N ALA A 304 9.48 12.61 22.12
CA ALA A 304 8.25 13.29 22.48
C ALA A 304 7.51 13.85 21.26
N ALA A 305 8.23 14.31 20.24
CA ALA A 305 7.67 14.79 18.99
C ALA A 305 7.03 13.65 18.19
N THR A 306 7.67 12.49 18.07
CA THR A 306 7.09 11.32 17.39
C THR A 306 5.82 10.85 18.08
N GLU A 307 5.80 10.82 19.42
CA GLU A 307 4.59 10.49 20.20
C GLU A 307 3.46 11.48 19.89
N ARG A 308 3.71 12.80 19.94
CA ARG A 308 2.71 13.83 19.59
C ARG A 308 2.19 13.70 18.16
N HIS A 309 3.08 13.46 17.20
CA HIS A 309 2.68 13.31 15.79
C HIS A 309 1.86 12.05 15.55
N ASN A 310 2.18 10.96 16.24
CA ASN A 310 1.41 9.72 16.18
C ASN A 310 0.01 9.90 16.80
N GLU A 311 -0.16 10.73 17.84
CA GLU A 311 -1.44 11.03 18.46
C GLU A 311 -2.30 11.98 17.61
N THR A 312 -1.71 13.05 17.07
CA THR A 312 -2.44 14.11 16.39
C THR A 312 -3.01 13.73 15.04
N CYS A 313 -2.46 12.72 14.38
CA CYS A 313 -3.02 12.19 13.12
C CYS A 313 -4.45 11.62 13.26
N VAL A 314 -4.92 11.35 14.49
CA VAL A 314 -6.31 10.87 14.75
C VAL A 314 -7.33 12.01 14.66
N LYS A 315 -6.94 13.25 14.98
CA LYS A 315 -7.87 14.39 15.16
C LYS A 315 -7.75 15.50 14.10
N GLY A 316 -7.09 15.23 12.98
CA GLY A 316 -6.82 16.20 11.94
C GLY A 316 -5.37 16.69 12.03
N CYS A 317 -4.55 16.18 11.14
CA CYS A 317 -3.19 16.70 10.97
C CYS A 317 -3.25 18.18 10.60
N ARG A 318 -2.23 18.93 11.02
CA ARG A 318 -2.01 20.36 10.65
C ARG A 318 -2.22 20.62 9.15
N TYR A 319 -2.14 19.58 8.35
CA TYR A 319 -2.27 19.56 6.90
C TYR A 319 -3.36 18.57 6.44
N GLY A 320 -4.52 18.57 7.11
CA GLY A 320 -5.63 17.67 6.78
C GLY A 320 -5.96 17.55 5.29
N LEU A 321 -6.75 16.53 4.96
CA LEU A 321 -7.27 16.31 3.60
C LEU A 321 -7.89 17.53 2.97
#